data_bf2f8582f12d8602d22899738a596547
#
_entry.id   bf2f8582f12d8602d22899738a596547
#
_cell.length_a   1.000
_cell.length_b   1.000
_cell.length_c   1.000
_cell.angle_alpha   90.00
_cell.angle_beta   90.00
_cell.angle_gamma   90.00
#
_symmetry.space_group_name_H-M   'P 1'
#
loop_
_entity.id
_entity.type
_entity.pdbx_description
1 polymer ?
#
loop_
_entity_poly.entity_id
_entity_poly.type
_entity_poly.pdbx_seq_one_letter_code
_entity_poly.pdbx_strand_id
1 'polypeptide(L)'
;MGEYILAHWCYSSNFGDALNPYLLNKLSGKKVKYSNSFTPNYKEEIFHLVRSICHFHKYNLRLLLSPEKSKPVVLAVGSILSRSRTNYLVWGGGYMDALEKGRGGKFLAVRGPFSADKLVEEGYPRCTVYGDPALLLPLVYTPITKEKCKVGIIPHLRDLPHILRDFPNSKVINLGKKIEEVIDEINSCEYILSTSLHGIIVAHAYGIPALWIKRGYIFTDGLKFNDYFASVEIPLYDGSKYNLEDIVCKSFHELSSEIRSLMLPHKSVIELQRDLLRVAPFVVKQSILDKVQ
;
A
#
# COMPACT_ATOMS: atom_id res chain seq x y z
N MET A 1 21.44 -10.01 13.80
CA MET A 1 20.29 -9.24 13.24
C MET A 1 19.75 -8.32 14.33
N GLY A 2 19.46 -7.05 14.00
CA GLY A 2 19.08 -6.05 15.00
C GLY A 2 17.75 -6.36 15.70
N GLU A 3 17.58 -5.81 16.90
CA GLU A 3 16.37 -5.96 17.73
C GLU A 3 15.11 -5.32 17.11
N TYR A 4 15.24 -4.53 16.06
CA TYR A 4 14.16 -3.81 15.41
C TYR A 4 14.37 -3.68 13.89
N ILE A 5 13.29 -3.38 13.17
CA ILE A 5 13.27 -3.03 11.74
C ILE A 5 13.15 -1.51 11.63
N LEU A 6 14.04 -0.87 10.86
CA LEU A 6 13.83 0.50 10.40
C LEU A 6 12.95 0.48 9.17
N ALA A 7 11.86 1.27 9.16
CA ALA A 7 10.97 1.38 8.02
C ALA A 7 10.55 2.82 7.79
N HIS A 8 10.30 3.16 6.52
CA HIS A 8 9.77 4.46 6.14
C HIS A 8 8.34 4.33 5.60
N TRP A 9 7.47 5.21 6.05
CA TRP A 9 6.10 5.40 5.54
C TRP A 9 5.70 6.87 5.66
N CYS A 10 4.60 7.29 5.02
CA CYS A 10 4.05 8.61 5.30
C CYS A 10 3.47 8.62 6.72
N TYR A 11 3.98 9.50 7.57
CA TYR A 11 3.44 9.66 8.92
C TYR A 11 2.12 10.43 8.84
N SER A 12 1.07 9.74 8.46
CA SER A 12 -0.28 10.28 8.29
C SER A 12 -1.29 9.34 8.93
N SER A 13 -2.52 9.82 9.12
CA SER A 13 -3.65 8.99 9.57
C SER A 13 -4.20 8.08 8.47
N ASN A 14 -3.49 7.90 7.34
CA ASN A 14 -3.92 7.08 6.22
C ASN A 14 -3.74 5.59 6.56
N PHE A 15 -4.77 4.80 6.31
CA PHE A 15 -4.80 3.36 6.55
C PHE A 15 -3.61 2.62 5.92
N GLY A 16 -3.31 2.88 4.63
CA GLY A 16 -2.17 2.26 3.96
C GLY A 16 -0.83 2.54 4.64
N ASP A 17 -0.65 3.75 5.15
CA ASP A 17 0.56 4.11 5.89
C ASP A 17 0.66 3.36 7.22
N ALA A 18 -0.47 3.23 7.94
CA ALA A 18 -0.55 2.50 9.21
C ALA A 18 -0.27 0.99 9.06
N LEU A 19 -0.50 0.42 7.87
CA LEU A 19 -0.20 -0.99 7.58
C LEU A 19 1.31 -1.29 7.65
N ASN A 20 2.19 -0.32 7.38
CA ASN A 20 3.64 -0.56 7.40
C ASN A 20 4.14 -1.10 8.74
N PRO A 21 4.05 -0.37 9.88
CA PRO A 21 4.51 -0.89 11.16
C PRO A 21 3.72 -2.13 11.62
N TYR A 22 2.43 -2.21 11.31
CA TYR A 22 1.57 -3.33 11.66
C TYR A 22 2.04 -4.63 11.01
N LEU A 23 2.15 -4.66 9.68
CA LEU A 23 2.55 -5.84 8.92
C LEU A 23 3.99 -6.26 9.24
N LEU A 24 4.93 -5.33 9.24
CA LEU A 24 6.33 -5.64 9.53
C LEU A 24 6.50 -6.25 10.91
N ASN A 25 5.77 -5.75 11.92
CA ASN A 25 5.78 -6.32 13.27
C ASN A 25 5.14 -7.71 13.31
N LYS A 26 3.93 -7.88 12.76
CA LYS A 26 3.20 -9.16 12.78
C LYS A 26 3.96 -10.27 12.06
N LEU A 27 4.55 -9.97 10.88
CA LEU A 27 5.31 -10.92 10.07
C LEU A 27 6.65 -11.31 10.68
N SER A 28 7.38 -10.35 11.26
CA SER A 28 8.74 -10.58 11.78
C SER A 28 8.80 -10.89 13.28
N GLY A 29 7.82 -10.43 14.06
CA GLY A 29 7.87 -10.42 15.53
C GLY A 29 8.78 -9.32 16.12
N LYS A 30 9.37 -8.47 15.29
CA LYS A 30 10.28 -7.41 15.72
C LYS A 30 9.58 -6.08 15.92
N LYS A 31 10.12 -5.23 16.81
CA LYS A 31 9.71 -3.82 16.89
C LYS A 31 10.02 -3.12 15.59
N VAL A 32 9.17 -2.18 15.18
CA VAL A 32 9.38 -1.35 13.99
C VAL A 32 9.61 0.07 14.43
N LYS A 33 10.69 0.68 13.95
CA LYS A 33 11.00 2.08 14.19
C LYS A 33 10.85 2.88 12.91
N TYR A 34 10.24 4.04 13.02
CA TYR A 34 10.11 4.97 11.91
C TYR A 34 11.48 5.56 11.55
N SER A 35 11.79 5.53 10.27
CA SER A 35 12.94 6.23 9.70
C SER A 35 12.45 7.43 8.91
N ASN A 36 12.86 8.62 9.29
CA ASN A 36 12.50 9.84 8.55
C ASN A 36 13.19 9.83 7.18
N SER A 37 12.42 9.98 6.09
CA SER A 37 12.98 10.10 4.72
C SER A 37 13.90 11.30 4.53
N PHE A 38 13.88 12.25 5.46
CA PHE A 38 14.78 13.40 5.50
C PHE A 38 16.08 13.12 6.26
N THR A 39 16.31 11.86 6.75
CA THR A 39 17.64 11.46 7.19
C THR A 39 18.44 11.12 5.93
N PRO A 40 19.19 12.05 5.36
CA PRO A 40 19.94 11.80 4.15
C PRO A 40 21.08 10.81 4.42
N ASN A 41 21.57 10.15 3.38
CA ASN A 41 22.86 9.45 3.50
C ASN A 41 23.96 10.47 3.85
N TYR A 42 25.13 10.02 4.30
CA TYR A 42 26.20 10.92 4.74
C TYR A 42 26.54 12.02 3.74
N LYS A 43 26.48 11.74 2.43
CA LYS A 43 26.77 12.72 1.38
C LYS A 43 25.71 13.82 1.33
N GLU A 44 24.44 13.44 1.36
CA GLU A 44 23.31 14.38 1.40
C GLU A 44 23.30 15.19 2.71
N GLU A 45 23.68 14.56 3.82
CA GLU A 45 23.77 15.23 5.12
C GLU A 45 24.88 16.29 5.14
N ILE A 46 26.06 15.97 4.59
CA ILE A 46 27.15 16.93 4.45
C ILE A 46 26.71 18.08 3.55
N PHE A 47 25.99 17.80 2.45
CA PHE A 47 25.46 18.83 1.58
C PHE A 47 24.44 19.74 2.32
N HIS A 48 23.54 19.15 3.11
CA HIS A 48 22.60 19.91 3.92
C HIS A 48 23.28 20.70 5.04
N LEU A 49 24.33 20.15 5.67
CA LEU A 49 25.14 20.89 6.64
C LEU A 49 25.78 22.13 6.00
N VAL A 50 26.47 21.93 4.87
CA VAL A 50 27.12 23.02 4.12
C VAL A 50 26.09 24.08 3.73
N ARG A 51 24.97 23.67 3.17
CA ARG A 51 23.86 24.57 2.79
C ARG A 51 23.30 25.33 3.99
N SER A 52 23.12 24.66 5.14
CA SER A 52 22.62 25.28 6.36
C SER A 52 23.59 26.32 6.92
N ILE A 53 24.88 26.03 6.86
CA ILE A 53 25.95 26.99 7.24
C ILE A 53 25.92 28.21 6.30
N CYS A 54 25.82 27.99 4.99
CA CYS A 54 25.76 29.08 4.00
C CYS A 54 24.51 29.97 4.16
N HIS A 55 23.40 29.42 4.66
CA HIS A 55 22.15 30.15 4.86
C HIS A 55 21.88 30.54 6.32
N PHE A 56 22.87 30.44 7.22
CA PHE A 56 22.76 30.74 8.65
C PHE A 56 21.62 30.00 9.38
N HIS A 57 21.23 28.81 8.89
CA HIS A 57 20.23 27.97 9.56
C HIS A 57 20.85 27.07 10.64
N LYS A 58 20.14 26.92 11.77
CA LYS A 58 20.57 25.97 12.81
C LYS A 58 20.50 24.54 12.29
N TYR A 59 21.65 23.85 12.30
CA TYR A 59 21.76 22.44 11.91
C TYR A 59 21.97 21.56 13.16
N ASN A 60 21.27 20.43 13.22
CA ASN A 60 21.42 19.50 14.33
C ASN A 60 22.58 18.51 14.03
N LEU A 61 23.78 18.80 14.54
CA LEU A 61 24.99 18.00 14.36
C LEU A 61 24.83 16.54 14.85
N ARG A 62 23.89 16.26 15.77
CA ARG A 62 23.61 14.88 16.23
C ARG A 62 23.10 14.00 15.09
N LEU A 63 22.55 14.56 14.03
CA LEU A 63 22.12 13.82 12.85
C LEU A 63 23.29 13.23 12.07
N LEU A 64 24.46 13.88 12.06
CA LEU A 64 25.68 13.34 11.41
C LEU A 64 26.21 12.08 12.10
N LEU A 65 26.03 11.97 13.40
CA LEU A 65 26.61 10.92 14.23
C LEU A 65 25.62 9.76 14.49
N SER A 66 24.43 9.76 13.86
CA SER A 66 23.45 8.72 14.09
C SER A 66 23.88 7.40 13.47
N PRO A 67 24.09 6.33 14.26
CA PRO A 67 24.48 5.01 13.74
C PRO A 67 23.36 4.36 12.89
N GLU A 68 22.17 4.93 12.87
CA GLU A 68 21.03 4.42 12.09
C GLU A 68 21.13 4.76 10.60
N LYS A 69 21.97 5.73 10.21
CA LYS A 69 22.13 6.16 8.81
C LYS A 69 22.72 5.09 7.89
N SER A 70 23.53 4.19 8.42
CA SER A 70 24.11 3.08 7.66
C SER A 70 23.24 1.83 7.62
N LYS A 71 22.13 1.80 8.40
CA LYS A 71 21.24 0.65 8.43
C LYS A 71 20.26 0.66 7.25
N PRO A 72 19.93 -0.52 6.70
CA PRO A 72 18.90 -0.60 5.67
C PRO A 72 17.54 -0.19 6.23
N VAL A 73 16.79 0.56 5.43
CA VAL A 73 15.43 1.03 5.73
C VAL A 73 14.44 0.32 4.82
N VAL A 74 13.43 -0.32 5.37
CA VAL A 74 12.38 -0.98 4.61
C VAL A 74 11.34 0.05 4.14
N LEU A 75 11.03 0.03 2.85
CA LEU A 75 9.94 0.78 2.25
C LEU A 75 8.97 -0.25 1.67
N ALA A 76 7.78 -0.38 2.30
CA ALA A 76 6.87 -1.47 1.98
C ALA A 76 5.54 -0.96 1.37
N VAL A 77 4.49 -0.85 2.16
CA VAL A 77 3.14 -0.50 1.69
C VAL A 77 3.05 0.96 1.28
N GLY A 78 2.49 1.22 0.10
CA GLY A 78 2.09 2.56 -0.31
C GLY A 78 2.68 3.04 -1.62
N SER A 79 2.12 4.16 -2.11
CA SER A 79 2.62 4.86 -3.30
C SER A 79 3.72 5.85 -2.90
N ILE A 80 4.84 5.32 -2.41
CA ILE A 80 5.94 6.08 -1.80
C ILE A 80 7.31 5.72 -2.38
N LEU A 81 7.35 5.05 -3.54
CA LEU A 81 8.59 4.64 -4.17
C LEU A 81 9.52 5.83 -4.48
N SER A 82 8.96 6.97 -4.84
CA SER A 82 9.70 8.23 -5.04
C SER A 82 10.45 8.74 -3.79
N ARG A 83 10.15 8.18 -2.61
CA ARG A 83 10.85 8.49 -1.35
C ARG A 83 12.00 7.55 -1.04
N SER A 84 12.26 6.56 -1.91
CA SER A 84 13.37 5.62 -1.75
C SER A 84 14.72 6.35 -1.72
N ARG A 85 15.72 5.71 -1.11
CA ARG A 85 17.10 6.19 -1.01
C ARG A 85 18.05 5.02 -1.23
N THR A 86 19.34 5.29 -1.44
CA THR A 86 20.36 4.28 -1.74
C THR A 86 20.44 3.14 -0.70
N ASN A 87 20.13 3.42 0.57
CA ASN A 87 20.12 2.43 1.65
C ASN A 87 18.73 1.80 1.88
N TYR A 88 17.74 2.07 1.01
CA TYR A 88 16.40 1.52 1.18
C TYR A 88 16.26 0.16 0.51
N LEU A 89 15.50 -0.71 1.18
CA LEU A 89 15.02 -1.99 0.69
C LEU A 89 13.55 -1.82 0.33
N VAL A 90 13.26 -1.65 -0.96
CA VAL A 90 11.89 -1.47 -1.46
C VAL A 90 11.24 -2.85 -1.58
N TRP A 91 10.11 -3.02 -0.91
CA TRP A 91 9.39 -4.28 -0.82
C TRP A 91 7.88 -4.07 -1.01
N GLY A 92 7.44 -3.93 -2.26
CA GLY A 92 6.04 -3.82 -2.67
C GLY A 92 5.50 -2.38 -2.82
N GLY A 93 6.29 -1.36 -2.51
CA GLY A 93 5.92 0.03 -2.78
C GLY A 93 5.85 0.33 -4.29
N GLY A 94 5.02 1.30 -4.67
CA GLY A 94 4.89 1.74 -6.06
C GLY A 94 4.93 3.26 -6.19
N TYR A 95 4.87 3.76 -7.43
CA TYR A 95 4.72 5.18 -7.73
C TYR A 95 3.28 5.65 -7.49
N MET A 96 3.10 6.93 -7.17
CA MET A 96 1.81 7.60 -7.05
C MET A 96 1.25 7.97 -8.44
N ASP A 97 2.13 8.50 -9.29
CA ASP A 97 1.83 8.98 -10.65
C ASP A 97 3.03 8.81 -11.57
N ALA A 98 2.83 9.13 -12.86
CA ALA A 98 3.85 8.99 -13.89
C ALA A 98 4.99 10.01 -13.79
N LEU A 99 4.81 11.13 -13.09
CA LEU A 99 5.82 12.20 -12.99
C LEU A 99 6.83 11.96 -11.87
N GLU A 100 6.50 11.10 -10.88
CA GLU A 100 7.42 10.78 -9.79
C GLU A 100 8.68 10.06 -10.30
N LYS A 101 9.78 10.21 -9.57
CA LYS A 101 11.06 9.53 -9.86
C LYS A 101 11.59 8.81 -8.62
N GLY A 102 12.16 7.64 -8.83
CA GLY A 102 12.93 6.91 -7.82
C GLY A 102 14.25 7.63 -7.47
N ARG A 103 14.71 7.44 -6.24
CA ARG A 103 15.94 8.08 -5.74
C ARG A 103 16.98 7.08 -5.25
N GLY A 104 16.93 5.87 -5.79
CA GLY A 104 17.82 4.77 -5.44
C GLY A 104 17.18 3.76 -4.49
N GLY A 105 17.95 2.73 -4.16
CA GLY A 105 17.53 1.62 -3.32
C GLY A 105 17.74 0.26 -3.97
N LYS A 106 17.49 -0.80 -3.20
CA LYS A 106 17.42 -2.17 -3.70
C LYS A 106 15.95 -2.56 -3.83
N PHE A 107 15.49 -2.80 -5.04
CA PHE A 107 14.11 -3.13 -5.36
C PHE A 107 13.93 -4.65 -5.29
N LEU A 108 13.40 -5.14 -4.18
CA LEU A 108 13.15 -6.57 -3.92
C LEU A 108 11.80 -7.00 -4.47
N ALA A 109 10.80 -6.15 -4.30
CA ALA A 109 9.48 -6.24 -4.89
C ALA A 109 8.94 -4.83 -5.12
N VAL A 110 8.08 -4.67 -6.13
CA VAL A 110 7.32 -3.44 -6.38
C VAL A 110 5.85 -3.78 -6.54
N ARG A 111 4.96 -2.79 -6.37
CA ARG A 111 3.52 -3.01 -6.41
C ARG A 111 3.06 -3.66 -7.71
N GLY A 112 3.60 -3.25 -8.85
CA GLY A 112 3.20 -3.80 -10.13
C GLY A 112 4.19 -3.53 -11.27
N PRO A 113 3.88 -4.01 -12.48
CA PRO A 113 4.76 -3.92 -13.64
C PRO A 113 5.01 -2.48 -14.10
N PHE A 114 4.06 -1.55 -13.95
CA PHE A 114 4.27 -0.16 -14.34
C PHE A 114 5.31 0.54 -13.47
N SER A 115 5.33 0.24 -12.17
CA SER A 115 6.42 0.70 -11.29
C SER A 115 7.75 0.08 -11.68
N ALA A 116 7.78 -1.20 -12.10
CA ALA A 116 9.01 -1.85 -12.55
C ALA A 116 9.52 -1.29 -13.88
N ASP A 117 8.63 -1.05 -14.85
CA ASP A 117 8.98 -0.46 -16.15
C ASP A 117 9.56 0.95 -15.97
N LYS A 118 8.92 1.76 -15.15
CA LYS A 118 9.38 3.11 -14.83
C LYS A 118 10.75 3.11 -14.14
N LEU A 119 11.05 2.16 -13.25
CA LEU A 119 12.38 1.99 -12.69
C LEU A 119 13.43 1.67 -13.77
N VAL A 120 13.09 0.86 -14.77
CA VAL A 120 14.00 0.56 -15.89
C VAL A 120 14.26 1.82 -16.74
N GLU A 121 13.23 2.62 -17.02
CA GLU A 121 13.37 3.91 -17.72
C GLU A 121 14.28 4.88 -16.94
N GLU A 122 14.29 4.78 -15.61
CA GLU A 122 15.16 5.56 -14.73
C GLU A 122 16.58 4.98 -14.57
N GLY A 123 16.90 3.86 -15.25
CA GLY A 123 18.22 3.22 -15.26
C GLY A 123 18.45 2.22 -14.13
N TYR A 124 17.41 1.78 -13.42
CA TYR A 124 17.52 0.74 -12.39
C TYR A 124 17.29 -0.66 -13.00
N PRO A 125 17.82 -1.72 -12.37
CA PRO A 125 17.51 -3.09 -12.76
C PRO A 125 16.01 -3.38 -12.65
N ARG A 126 15.47 -4.17 -13.60
CA ARG A 126 14.07 -4.60 -13.58
C ARG A 126 13.78 -5.42 -12.32
N CYS A 127 12.78 -5.01 -11.57
CA CYS A 127 12.20 -5.81 -10.51
C CYS A 127 11.18 -6.79 -11.12
N THR A 128 11.25 -8.06 -10.77
CA THR A 128 10.40 -9.13 -11.33
C THR A 128 9.38 -9.68 -10.33
N VAL A 129 9.46 -9.25 -9.07
CA VAL A 129 8.49 -9.63 -8.04
C VAL A 129 7.49 -8.50 -7.84
N TYR A 130 6.20 -8.83 -8.00
CA TYR A 130 5.11 -7.86 -7.91
C TYR A 130 4.19 -8.17 -6.74
N GLY A 131 3.52 -7.14 -6.25
CA GLY A 131 2.50 -7.20 -5.22
C GLY A 131 2.69 -6.15 -4.14
N ASP A 132 1.56 -5.72 -3.56
CA ASP A 132 1.56 -4.86 -2.37
C ASP A 132 1.57 -5.74 -1.12
N PRO A 133 2.43 -5.48 -0.11
CA PRO A 133 2.47 -6.30 1.11
C PRO A 133 1.16 -6.33 1.90
N ALA A 134 0.21 -5.43 1.66
CA ALA A 134 -1.13 -5.52 2.23
C ALA A 134 -1.86 -6.82 1.83
N LEU A 135 -1.47 -7.48 0.73
CA LEU A 135 -1.96 -8.82 0.37
C LEU A 135 -1.61 -9.89 1.42
N LEU A 136 -0.65 -9.64 2.31
CA LEU A 136 -0.24 -10.57 3.38
C LEU A 136 -1.12 -10.46 4.65
N LEU A 137 -2.08 -9.55 4.70
CA LEU A 137 -2.94 -9.34 5.88
C LEU A 137 -3.66 -10.61 6.35
N PRO A 138 -4.22 -11.48 5.48
CA PRO A 138 -4.87 -12.71 5.91
C PRO A 138 -3.95 -13.69 6.66
N LEU A 139 -2.65 -13.61 6.43
CA LEU A 139 -1.68 -14.46 7.13
C LEU A 139 -1.45 -14.02 8.58
N VAL A 140 -1.81 -12.79 8.93
CA VAL A 140 -1.55 -12.19 10.25
C VAL A 140 -2.81 -11.81 11.03
N TYR A 141 -3.96 -11.76 10.39
CA TYR A 141 -5.23 -11.44 11.02
C TYR A 141 -6.39 -12.18 10.37
N THR A 142 -7.21 -12.85 11.20
CA THR A 142 -8.47 -13.50 10.79
C THR A 142 -9.64 -12.60 11.17
N PRO A 143 -10.49 -12.18 10.22
CA PRO A 143 -11.56 -11.23 10.50
C PRO A 143 -12.65 -11.81 11.40
N ILE A 144 -13.25 -10.94 12.22
CA ILE A 144 -14.40 -11.25 13.06
C ILE A 144 -15.61 -10.51 12.49
N THR A 145 -16.44 -11.21 11.72
CA THR A 145 -17.63 -10.63 11.10
C THR A 145 -18.86 -10.83 11.99
N LYS A 146 -19.50 -9.73 12.41
CA LYS A 146 -20.69 -9.77 13.25
C LYS A 146 -22.00 -9.52 12.47
N GLU A 147 -21.94 -8.66 11.48
CA GLU A 147 -23.09 -8.23 10.68
C GLU A 147 -22.74 -8.34 9.21
N LYS A 148 -23.74 -8.65 8.37
CA LYS A 148 -23.57 -8.69 6.91
C LYS A 148 -24.21 -7.46 6.28
N CYS A 149 -23.50 -6.80 5.37
CA CYS A 149 -24.05 -5.76 4.52
C CYS A 149 -23.82 -6.11 3.05
N LYS A 150 -24.64 -5.56 2.15
CA LYS A 150 -24.48 -5.82 0.72
C LYS A 150 -23.23 -5.12 0.19
N VAL A 151 -23.09 -3.82 0.46
CA VAL A 151 -22.05 -2.98 -0.16
C VAL A 151 -21.28 -2.20 0.88
N GLY A 152 -19.97 -2.36 0.89
CA GLY A 152 -19.06 -1.48 1.60
C GLY A 152 -18.60 -0.33 0.70
N ILE A 153 -18.71 0.90 1.16
CA ILE A 153 -18.19 2.07 0.48
C ILE A 153 -16.96 2.54 1.23
N ILE A 154 -15.81 2.52 0.55
CA ILE A 154 -14.54 2.97 1.13
C ILE A 154 -14.09 4.26 0.44
N PRO A 155 -14.41 5.43 1.01
CA PRO A 155 -13.91 6.69 0.49
C PRO A 155 -12.44 6.87 0.81
N HIS A 156 -11.71 7.59 -0.04
CA HIS A 156 -10.45 8.18 0.36
C HIS A 156 -10.69 9.16 1.52
N LEU A 157 -9.76 9.29 2.45
CA LEU A 157 -9.95 10.14 3.65
C LEU A 157 -10.39 11.58 3.33
N ARG A 158 -9.97 12.12 2.18
CA ARG A 158 -10.38 13.46 1.71
C ARG A 158 -11.82 13.51 1.21
N ASP A 159 -12.34 12.38 0.76
CA ASP A 159 -13.70 12.27 0.19
C ASP A 159 -14.73 11.90 1.26
N LEU A 160 -14.29 11.46 2.44
CA LEU A 160 -15.14 11.00 3.53
C LEU A 160 -16.26 12.00 3.89
N PRO A 161 -16.03 13.33 4.00
CA PRO A 161 -17.06 14.30 4.31
C PRO A 161 -18.14 14.42 3.23
N HIS A 162 -17.85 14.02 2.00
CA HIS A 162 -18.73 14.16 0.83
C HIS A 162 -19.55 12.90 0.52
N ILE A 163 -19.23 11.75 1.14
CA ILE A 163 -19.85 10.45 0.87
C ILE A 163 -20.80 10.01 2.00
N LEU A 164 -21.06 10.88 2.98
CA LEU A 164 -21.94 10.60 4.13
C LEU A 164 -23.43 10.44 3.79
N ARG A 165 -23.78 10.08 2.53
CA ARG A 165 -25.14 9.68 2.20
C ARG A 165 -25.32 8.22 2.54
N ASP A 166 -26.29 7.95 3.42
CA ASP A 166 -26.73 6.60 3.71
C ASP A 166 -27.46 6.01 2.49
N PHE A 167 -26.78 5.14 1.78
CA PHE A 167 -27.42 4.31 0.77
C PHE A 167 -28.04 3.08 1.48
N PRO A 168 -29.30 2.74 1.22
CA PRO A 168 -29.92 1.57 1.82
C PRO A 168 -29.06 0.30 1.61
N ASN A 169 -28.88 -0.48 2.66
CA ASN A 169 -28.08 -1.72 2.66
C ASN A 169 -26.59 -1.54 2.33
N SER A 170 -26.04 -0.33 2.45
CA SER A 170 -24.62 -0.05 2.33
C SER A 170 -24.03 0.43 3.65
N LYS A 171 -22.72 0.28 3.78
CA LYS A 171 -21.94 0.72 4.94
C LYS A 171 -20.77 1.57 4.48
N VAL A 172 -20.63 2.78 5.00
CA VAL A 172 -19.44 3.59 4.78
C VAL A 172 -18.35 3.12 5.75
N ILE A 173 -17.24 2.64 5.20
CA ILE A 173 -16.09 2.14 5.94
C ILE A 173 -15.04 3.24 6.03
N ASN A 174 -14.80 3.73 7.25
CA ASN A 174 -13.83 4.78 7.51
C ASN A 174 -12.43 4.19 7.71
N LEU A 175 -11.51 4.48 6.79
CA LEU A 175 -10.10 4.07 6.85
C LEU A 175 -9.30 4.73 7.99
N GLY A 176 -9.86 5.66 8.74
CA GLY A 176 -9.25 6.24 9.96
C GLY A 176 -9.42 5.40 11.22
N LYS A 177 -10.17 4.29 11.16
CA LYS A 177 -10.35 3.36 12.28
C LYS A 177 -9.12 2.47 12.48
N LYS A 178 -9.14 1.65 13.55
CA LYS A 178 -8.11 0.63 13.77
C LYS A 178 -8.07 -0.37 12.61
N ILE A 179 -6.88 -0.85 12.27
CA ILE A 179 -6.66 -1.74 11.12
C ILE A 179 -7.59 -2.95 11.17
N GLU A 180 -7.67 -3.62 12.32
CA GLU A 180 -8.46 -4.82 12.49
C GLU A 180 -9.97 -4.54 12.36
N GLU A 181 -10.45 -3.41 12.88
CA GLU A 181 -11.84 -2.96 12.69
C GLU A 181 -12.20 -2.71 11.22
N VAL A 182 -11.28 -2.08 10.47
CA VAL A 182 -11.47 -1.84 9.02
C VAL A 182 -11.52 -3.17 8.26
N ILE A 183 -10.66 -4.12 8.61
CA ILE A 183 -10.65 -5.45 7.99
C ILE A 183 -11.97 -6.19 8.28
N ASP A 184 -12.46 -6.14 9.53
CA ASP A 184 -13.73 -6.76 9.91
C ASP A 184 -14.91 -6.16 9.14
N GLU A 185 -14.93 -4.82 9.00
CA GLU A 185 -15.97 -4.14 8.23
C GLU A 185 -15.93 -4.49 6.74
N ILE A 186 -14.76 -4.58 6.13
CA ILE A 186 -14.58 -5.02 4.73
C ILE A 186 -15.14 -6.44 4.57
N ASN A 187 -14.78 -7.36 5.47
CA ASN A 187 -15.21 -8.75 5.41
C ASN A 187 -16.69 -8.96 5.75
N SER A 188 -17.37 -7.95 6.30
CA SER A 188 -18.82 -7.98 6.52
C SER A 188 -19.65 -7.69 5.26
N CYS A 189 -19.02 -7.25 4.15
CA CYS A 189 -19.69 -6.84 2.94
C CYS A 189 -19.60 -7.90 1.84
N GLU A 190 -20.62 -7.97 0.97
CA GLU A 190 -20.59 -8.84 -0.21
C GLU A 190 -19.57 -8.34 -1.24
N TYR A 191 -19.46 -7.03 -1.40
CA TYR A 191 -18.46 -6.38 -2.23
C TYR A 191 -18.18 -4.94 -1.79
N ILE A 192 -17.11 -4.38 -2.32
CA ILE A 192 -16.61 -3.06 -1.97
C ILE A 192 -16.62 -2.14 -3.19
N LEU A 193 -17.05 -0.89 -2.98
CA LEU A 193 -16.83 0.24 -3.90
C LEU A 193 -15.86 1.19 -3.25
N SER A 194 -14.72 1.47 -3.88
CA SER A 194 -13.65 2.22 -3.23
C SER A 194 -13.03 3.29 -4.10
N THR A 195 -12.81 4.49 -3.54
CA THR A 195 -11.93 5.52 -4.12
C THR A 195 -10.49 5.43 -3.56
N SER A 196 -10.24 4.48 -2.65
CA SER A 196 -8.93 4.23 -2.04
C SER A 196 -8.29 2.95 -2.55
N LEU A 197 -7.04 3.03 -3.01
CA LEU A 197 -6.30 1.86 -3.48
C LEU A 197 -6.18 0.78 -2.39
N HIS A 198 -5.83 1.15 -1.15
CA HIS A 198 -5.67 0.14 -0.09
C HIS A 198 -7.00 -0.47 0.37
N GLY A 199 -8.12 0.24 0.18
CA GLY A 199 -9.45 -0.36 0.36
C GLY A 199 -9.67 -1.53 -0.60
N ILE A 200 -9.23 -1.40 -1.85
CA ILE A 200 -9.31 -2.46 -2.88
C ILE A 200 -8.33 -3.59 -2.57
N ILE A 201 -7.06 -3.27 -2.31
CA ILE A 201 -6.02 -4.29 -2.07
C ILE A 201 -6.39 -5.17 -0.87
N VAL A 202 -6.88 -4.56 0.22
CA VAL A 202 -7.27 -5.31 1.41
C VAL A 202 -8.50 -6.17 1.16
N ALA A 203 -9.51 -5.67 0.45
CA ALA A 203 -10.65 -6.47 0.05
C ALA A 203 -10.20 -7.69 -0.77
N HIS A 204 -9.37 -7.50 -1.79
CA HIS A 204 -8.82 -8.58 -2.62
C HIS A 204 -7.97 -9.58 -1.81
N ALA A 205 -7.21 -9.11 -0.82
CA ALA A 205 -6.43 -9.98 0.06
C ALA A 205 -7.31 -11.01 0.79
N TYR A 206 -8.52 -10.61 1.16
CA TYR A 206 -9.51 -11.47 1.83
C TYR A 206 -10.53 -12.11 0.87
N GLY A 207 -10.34 -12.00 -0.44
CA GLY A 207 -11.25 -12.56 -1.45
C GLY A 207 -12.59 -11.83 -1.57
N ILE A 208 -12.69 -10.60 -1.05
CA ILE A 208 -13.89 -9.76 -1.18
C ILE A 208 -13.80 -8.98 -2.50
N PRO A 209 -14.81 -9.08 -3.40
CA PRO A 209 -14.84 -8.32 -4.63
C PRO A 209 -14.79 -6.82 -4.39
N ALA A 210 -13.95 -6.08 -5.13
CA ALA A 210 -13.82 -4.65 -4.95
C ALA A 210 -13.65 -3.92 -6.29
N LEU A 211 -14.44 -2.85 -6.51
CA LEU A 211 -14.39 -2.02 -7.69
C LEU A 211 -13.79 -0.65 -7.35
N TRP A 212 -12.82 -0.21 -8.17
CA TRP A 212 -12.37 1.17 -8.12
C TRP A 212 -13.41 2.08 -8.76
N ILE A 213 -13.86 3.06 -8.01
CA ILE A 213 -14.68 4.17 -8.50
C ILE A 213 -13.94 5.48 -8.26
N LYS A 214 -14.01 6.40 -9.23
CA LYS A 214 -13.41 7.72 -9.11
C LYS A 214 -14.51 8.71 -8.77
N ARG A 215 -14.37 9.40 -7.64
CA ARG A 215 -15.30 10.45 -7.22
C ARG A 215 -14.49 11.64 -6.70
N GLY A 216 -14.88 12.82 -7.13
CA GLY A 216 -14.18 14.03 -6.72
C GLY A 216 -12.75 14.13 -7.29
N TYR A 217 -11.93 14.96 -6.65
CA TYR A 217 -10.53 15.14 -7.03
C TYR A 217 -9.65 14.08 -6.38
N ILE A 218 -9.15 13.14 -7.18
CA ILE A 218 -8.14 12.17 -6.74
C ILE A 218 -6.76 12.72 -7.15
N PHE A 219 -5.87 12.86 -6.19
CA PHE A 219 -4.48 13.28 -6.41
C PHE A 219 -3.66 12.12 -7.00
N THR A 220 -3.97 11.74 -8.24
CA THR A 220 -3.24 10.73 -9.02
C THR A 220 -3.77 10.74 -10.45
N ASP A 221 -2.93 10.38 -11.41
CA ASP A 221 -3.31 10.12 -12.80
C ASP A 221 -3.95 8.74 -13.02
N GLY A 222 -4.11 7.94 -11.96
CA GLY A 222 -4.64 6.58 -12.00
C GLY A 222 -3.55 5.50 -12.06
N LEU A 223 -2.29 5.86 -12.30
CA LEU A 223 -1.17 4.91 -12.39
C LEU A 223 -1.14 3.94 -11.23
N LYS A 224 -1.28 4.43 -9.99
CA LYS A 224 -1.21 3.57 -8.80
C LYS A 224 -2.24 2.45 -8.76
N PHE A 225 -3.45 2.66 -9.31
CA PHE A 225 -4.50 1.65 -9.40
C PHE A 225 -4.17 0.64 -10.49
N ASN A 226 -3.88 1.12 -11.68
CA ASN A 226 -3.56 0.28 -12.83
C ASN A 226 -2.27 -0.52 -12.65
N ASP A 227 -1.28 0.03 -11.92
CA ASP A 227 -0.08 -0.70 -11.53
C ASP A 227 -0.41 -1.92 -10.63
N TYR A 228 -1.31 -1.74 -9.66
CA TYR A 228 -1.81 -2.84 -8.85
C TYR A 228 -2.67 -3.82 -9.68
N PHE A 229 -3.60 -3.32 -10.49
CA PHE A 229 -4.45 -4.18 -11.32
C PHE A 229 -3.64 -5.05 -12.27
N ALA A 230 -2.62 -4.50 -12.90
CA ALA A 230 -1.70 -5.28 -13.73
C ALA A 230 -0.97 -6.37 -12.94
N SER A 231 -0.64 -6.16 -11.67
CA SER A 231 0.03 -7.16 -10.83
C SER A 231 -0.86 -8.36 -10.47
N VAL A 232 -2.18 -8.16 -10.46
CA VAL A 232 -3.20 -9.18 -10.16
C VAL A 232 -4.00 -9.60 -11.39
N GLU A 233 -3.58 -9.17 -12.58
CA GLU A 233 -4.15 -9.51 -13.90
C GLU A 233 -5.63 -9.05 -14.07
N ILE A 234 -6.05 -8.02 -13.33
CA ILE A 234 -7.32 -7.35 -13.59
C ILE A 234 -7.17 -6.44 -14.82
N PRO A 235 -8.13 -6.44 -15.78
CA PRO A 235 -8.13 -5.51 -16.90
C PRO A 235 -8.01 -4.06 -16.46
N LEU A 236 -7.20 -3.28 -17.16
CA LEU A 236 -6.99 -1.86 -16.81
C LEU A 236 -8.23 -1.04 -17.14
N TYR A 237 -8.58 -0.12 -16.25
CA TYR A 237 -9.69 0.79 -16.46
C TYR A 237 -9.51 2.09 -15.70
N ASP A 238 -10.30 3.12 -16.07
CA ASP A 238 -10.45 4.35 -15.29
C ASP A 238 -11.72 4.24 -14.42
N GLY A 239 -11.55 4.46 -13.13
CA GLY A 239 -12.66 4.41 -12.15
C GLY A 239 -13.76 5.44 -12.41
N SER A 240 -13.54 6.46 -13.27
CA SER A 240 -14.57 7.42 -13.69
C SER A 240 -15.63 6.82 -14.62
N LYS A 241 -15.36 5.62 -15.19
CA LYS A 241 -16.31 4.87 -16.01
C LYS A 241 -17.55 4.43 -15.23
N TYR A 242 -17.43 4.31 -13.90
CA TYR A 242 -18.46 3.75 -13.05
C TYR A 242 -18.97 4.76 -12.03
N ASN A 243 -20.28 4.95 -12.00
CA ASN A 243 -20.93 5.81 -11.02
C ASN A 243 -21.37 5.01 -9.79
N LEU A 244 -21.10 5.55 -8.61
CA LEU A 244 -21.47 4.95 -7.32
C LEU A 244 -22.99 4.70 -7.22
N GLU A 245 -23.77 5.68 -7.61
CA GLU A 245 -25.24 5.69 -7.49
C GLU A 245 -25.89 4.57 -8.33
N ASP A 246 -25.28 4.22 -9.48
CA ASP A 246 -25.79 3.20 -10.40
C ASP A 246 -25.49 1.77 -9.92
N ILE A 247 -24.53 1.62 -9.03
CA ILE A 247 -23.98 0.30 -8.62
C ILE A 247 -24.42 -0.03 -7.19
N VAL A 248 -24.40 0.94 -6.28
CA VAL A 248 -24.55 0.72 -4.83
C VAL A 248 -25.88 0.07 -4.44
N CYS A 249 -26.95 0.26 -5.23
CA CYS A 249 -28.27 -0.33 -4.97
C CYS A 249 -28.38 -1.79 -5.42
N LYS A 250 -27.40 -2.32 -6.17
CA LYS A 250 -27.41 -3.68 -6.72
C LYS A 250 -26.75 -4.67 -5.76
N SER A 251 -27.20 -5.92 -5.75
CA SER A 251 -26.44 -7.02 -5.19
C SER A 251 -25.29 -7.43 -6.14
N PHE A 252 -24.31 -8.17 -5.66
CA PHE A 252 -23.18 -8.59 -6.49
C PHE A 252 -23.62 -9.37 -7.74
N HIS A 253 -24.68 -10.20 -7.62
CA HIS A 253 -25.19 -11.00 -8.73
C HIS A 253 -25.93 -10.18 -9.80
N GLU A 254 -26.45 -9.01 -9.45
CA GLU A 254 -27.13 -8.08 -10.37
C GLU A 254 -26.14 -7.22 -11.17
N LEU A 255 -24.85 -7.21 -10.81
CA LEU A 255 -23.81 -6.54 -11.56
C LEU A 255 -23.55 -7.26 -12.88
N SER A 256 -23.25 -6.52 -13.94
CA SER A 256 -22.87 -7.09 -15.24
C SER A 256 -21.62 -7.97 -15.12
N SER A 257 -21.48 -8.94 -16.02
CA SER A 257 -20.26 -9.78 -16.08
C SER A 257 -19.01 -8.95 -16.29
N GLU A 258 -19.10 -7.87 -17.07
CA GLU A 258 -18.01 -6.91 -17.28
C GLU A 258 -17.54 -6.29 -15.94
N ILE A 259 -18.47 -5.75 -15.14
CA ILE A 259 -18.14 -5.17 -13.83
C ILE A 259 -17.56 -6.23 -12.90
N ARG A 260 -18.17 -7.40 -12.81
CA ARG A 260 -17.69 -8.48 -11.94
C ARG A 260 -16.28 -8.95 -12.29
N SER A 261 -15.91 -8.96 -13.58
CA SER A 261 -14.55 -9.32 -14.01
C SER A 261 -13.46 -8.33 -13.57
N LEU A 262 -13.84 -7.11 -13.22
CA LEU A 262 -12.93 -6.08 -12.70
C LEU A 262 -12.78 -6.11 -11.17
N MET A 263 -13.57 -6.93 -10.48
CA MET A 263 -13.71 -6.84 -9.03
C MET A 263 -12.89 -7.86 -8.24
N LEU A 264 -12.28 -8.83 -8.89
CA LEU A 264 -11.45 -9.85 -8.23
C LEU A 264 -10.15 -10.06 -8.99
N PRO A 265 -9.05 -10.38 -8.29
CA PRO A 265 -7.80 -10.82 -8.91
C PRO A 265 -8.02 -12.03 -9.83
N HIS A 266 -7.46 -11.99 -11.03
CA HIS A 266 -7.40 -13.15 -11.93
C HIS A 266 -6.16 -14.01 -11.66
N LYS A 267 -5.12 -13.39 -11.08
CA LYS A 267 -3.93 -14.09 -10.60
C LYS A 267 -4.12 -14.57 -9.17
N SER A 268 -3.54 -15.70 -8.83
CA SER A 268 -3.59 -16.26 -7.49
C SER A 268 -2.93 -15.32 -6.46
N VAL A 269 -3.71 -14.87 -5.48
CA VAL A 269 -3.20 -14.06 -4.37
C VAL A 269 -2.17 -14.83 -3.55
N ILE A 270 -2.33 -16.16 -3.41
CA ILE A 270 -1.39 -17.03 -2.69
C ILE A 270 -0.01 -17.03 -3.37
N GLU A 271 0.05 -17.06 -4.70
CA GLU A 271 1.32 -16.97 -5.43
C GLU A 271 2.03 -15.65 -5.17
N LEU A 272 1.29 -14.53 -5.21
CA LEU A 272 1.83 -13.22 -4.88
C LEU A 272 2.32 -13.14 -3.43
N GLN A 273 1.60 -13.75 -2.49
CA GLN A 273 2.00 -13.84 -1.09
C GLN A 273 3.31 -14.62 -0.94
N ARG A 274 3.46 -15.77 -1.60
CA ARG A 274 4.69 -16.58 -1.61
C ARG A 274 5.88 -15.79 -2.14
N ASP A 275 5.69 -15.11 -3.27
CA ASP A 275 6.75 -14.33 -3.91
C ASP A 275 7.19 -13.15 -3.03
N LEU A 276 6.25 -12.43 -2.42
CA LEU A 276 6.54 -11.37 -1.47
C LEU A 276 7.31 -11.88 -0.25
N LEU A 277 6.88 -12.99 0.34
CA LEU A 277 7.54 -13.58 1.51
C LEU A 277 8.94 -14.08 1.19
N ARG A 278 9.16 -14.67 -0.01
CA ARG A 278 10.48 -15.14 -0.46
C ARG A 278 11.53 -14.04 -0.53
N VAL A 279 11.13 -12.81 -0.90
CA VAL A 279 12.05 -11.67 -1.03
C VAL A 279 11.95 -10.69 0.14
N ALA A 280 11.31 -11.07 1.24
CA ALA A 280 11.15 -10.19 2.40
C ALA A 280 12.52 -9.74 2.95
N PRO A 281 12.71 -8.44 3.24
CA PRO A 281 14.00 -7.91 3.70
C PRO A 281 14.27 -8.16 5.19
N PHE A 282 13.57 -9.11 5.80
CA PHE A 282 13.67 -9.50 7.19
C PHE A 282 13.33 -10.99 7.35
N VAL A 283 13.65 -11.56 8.51
CA VAL A 283 13.25 -12.94 8.81
C VAL A 283 11.75 -12.97 9.12
N VAL A 284 11.01 -13.71 8.32
CA VAL A 284 9.58 -13.98 8.52
C VAL A 284 9.42 -15.13 9.53
N LYS A 285 8.40 -15.05 10.40
CA LYS A 285 8.06 -16.11 11.33
C LYS A 285 7.71 -17.41 10.59
N GLN A 286 8.19 -18.56 11.08
CA GLN A 286 7.90 -19.85 10.48
C GLN A 286 6.39 -20.12 10.38
N SER A 287 5.63 -19.79 11.41
CA SER A 287 4.17 -19.92 11.45
C SER A 287 3.41 -19.11 10.36
N ILE A 288 4.06 -18.14 9.74
CA ILE A 288 3.50 -17.40 8.60
C ILE A 288 3.85 -18.12 7.30
N LEU A 289 5.10 -18.61 7.18
CA LEU A 289 5.55 -19.37 6.00
C LEU A 289 4.74 -20.64 5.81
N ASP A 290 4.40 -21.33 6.90
CA ASP A 290 3.60 -22.56 6.88
C ASP A 290 2.18 -22.37 6.32
N LYS A 291 1.65 -21.13 6.33
CA LYS A 291 0.30 -20.81 5.79
C LYS A 291 0.25 -20.69 4.27
N VAL A 292 1.38 -20.58 3.59
CA VAL A 292 1.46 -20.37 2.14
C VAL A 292 2.21 -21.48 1.41
N GLN A 293 2.57 -22.56 2.11
CA GLN A 293 3.19 -23.76 1.53
C GLN A 293 2.23 -24.58 0.64
#